data_6e1b49053fdfdc2aa97d71e8ab8e0c22
#
_entry.id   6e1b49053fdfdc2aa97d71e8ab8e0c22
#
_cell.length_a   1.000
_cell.length_b   1.000
_cell.length_c   1.000
_cell.angle_alpha   90.00
_cell.angle_beta   90.00
_cell.angle_gamma   90.00
#
_symmetry.space_group_name_H-M   'P 1'
#
loop_
_entity.id
_entity.type
_entity.pdbx_description
1 polymer ?
#
loop_
_entity_poly.entity_id
_entity_poly.type
_entity_poly.pdbx_seq_one_letter_code
_entity_poly.pdbx_strand_id
1 'polypeptide(L)'
;MTPTYYTTAELARAAQVTRRTVMHYAELGLLTPDQVTASGRALYGPYALRLLRDLIDLRALGFTLEEARDAVTLRRATHDINGVYRRDWTRADIPIDDERLRALQVKLRTVHDAYERQADNLARFDRWLTKRFTGGQLPPAHAAAHDPAAPHTSEPDTSDPDGPDPENPALEGTARADQGRSGQG
;
A
#
# COMPACT_ATOMS: atom_id res chain seq x y z
N MET A 1 -5.07 37.42 5.02
CA MET A 1 -4.20 36.45 4.34
C MET A 1 -4.94 35.93 3.13
N THR A 2 -4.44 36.21 1.93
CA THR A 2 -5.07 35.70 0.68
C THR A 2 -4.86 34.20 0.62
N PRO A 3 -5.90 33.40 0.39
CA PRO A 3 -5.74 31.95 0.27
C PRO A 3 -4.84 31.65 -0.93
N THR A 4 -3.85 30.80 -0.73
CA THR A 4 -2.95 30.35 -1.80
C THR A 4 -3.68 29.30 -2.63
N TYR A 5 -3.99 29.61 -3.88
CA TYR A 5 -4.56 28.67 -4.82
C TYR A 5 -3.46 28.00 -5.65
N TYR A 6 -3.68 26.76 -6.01
CA TYR A 6 -2.78 25.93 -6.83
C TYR A 6 -3.42 25.65 -8.18
N THR A 7 -2.70 25.84 -9.25
CA THR A 7 -3.04 25.24 -10.54
C THR A 7 -2.84 23.73 -10.46
N THR A 8 -3.38 22.97 -11.41
CA THR A 8 -3.16 21.50 -11.51
C THR A 8 -1.66 21.14 -11.44
N ALA A 9 -0.80 21.93 -12.09
CA ALA A 9 0.65 21.69 -12.10
C ALA A 9 1.32 21.97 -10.75
N GLU A 10 0.92 23.04 -10.08
CA GLU A 10 1.43 23.40 -8.76
C GLU A 10 0.93 22.42 -7.69
N LEU A 11 -0.34 22.02 -7.76
CA LEU A 11 -0.92 21.00 -6.87
C LEU A 11 -0.16 19.65 -7.01
N ALA A 12 0.11 19.22 -8.25
CA ALA A 12 0.86 18.02 -8.53
C ALA A 12 2.28 18.08 -7.94
N ARG A 13 2.96 19.22 -8.12
CA ARG A 13 4.31 19.45 -7.56
C ARG A 13 4.29 19.45 -6.03
N ALA A 14 3.32 20.14 -5.41
CA ALA A 14 3.19 20.24 -3.96
C ALA A 14 2.86 18.89 -3.30
N ALA A 15 2.17 17.99 -4.00
CA ALA A 15 1.85 16.63 -3.55
C ALA A 15 2.84 15.57 -4.06
N GLN A 16 3.88 15.97 -4.81
CA GLN A 16 4.90 15.06 -5.39
C GLN A 16 4.31 13.97 -6.29
N VAL A 17 3.30 14.30 -7.08
CA VAL A 17 2.67 13.41 -8.05
C VAL A 17 2.71 13.98 -9.46
N THR A 18 2.27 13.20 -10.45
CA THR A 18 2.14 13.68 -11.82
C THR A 18 0.89 14.53 -12.01
N ARG A 19 0.90 15.44 -13.00
CA ARG A 19 -0.32 16.18 -13.40
C ARG A 19 -1.45 15.22 -13.80
N ARG A 20 -1.11 14.11 -14.44
CA ARG A 20 -2.07 13.06 -14.83
C ARG A 20 -2.79 12.48 -13.61
N THR A 21 -2.07 12.27 -12.50
CA THR A 21 -2.66 11.78 -11.25
C THR A 21 -3.70 12.77 -10.70
N VAL A 22 -3.37 14.07 -10.69
CA VAL A 22 -4.31 15.12 -10.24
C VAL A 22 -5.55 15.17 -11.14
N MET A 23 -5.35 15.13 -12.46
CA MET A 23 -6.45 15.13 -13.43
C MET A 23 -7.33 13.89 -13.27
N HIS A 24 -6.74 12.73 -13.11
CA HIS A 24 -7.48 11.48 -12.87
C HIS A 24 -8.36 11.56 -11.61
N TYR A 25 -7.84 12.06 -10.49
CA TYR A 25 -8.65 12.22 -9.28
C TYR A 25 -9.72 13.33 -9.42
N ALA A 26 -9.47 14.35 -10.23
CA ALA A 26 -10.48 15.36 -10.55
C ALA A 26 -11.60 14.78 -11.42
N GLU A 27 -11.28 13.99 -12.45
CA GLU A 27 -12.25 13.27 -13.30
C GLU A 27 -13.12 12.30 -12.49
N LEU A 28 -12.55 11.67 -11.48
CA LEU A 28 -13.28 10.81 -10.55
C LEU A 28 -14.12 11.59 -9.50
N GLY A 29 -14.09 12.92 -9.53
CA GLY A 29 -14.78 13.77 -8.56
C GLY A 29 -14.18 13.75 -7.15
N LEU A 30 -13.00 13.17 -6.98
CA LEU A 30 -12.29 13.12 -5.69
C LEU A 30 -11.61 14.45 -5.35
N LEU A 31 -11.22 15.20 -6.37
CA LEU A 31 -10.72 16.57 -6.25
C LEU A 31 -11.65 17.50 -7.01
N THR A 32 -12.15 18.51 -6.33
CA THR A 32 -13.00 19.56 -6.94
C THR A 32 -12.22 20.86 -6.91
N PRO A 33 -12.08 21.59 -8.02
CA PRO A 33 -11.50 22.90 -7.99
C PRO A 33 -12.39 23.87 -7.23
N ASP A 34 -11.81 24.75 -6.43
CA ASP A 34 -12.53 25.79 -5.72
C ASP A 34 -12.96 26.92 -6.66
N GLN A 35 -12.19 27.13 -7.72
CA GLN A 35 -12.45 28.14 -8.71
C GLN A 35 -12.04 27.67 -10.12
N VAL A 36 -12.66 28.25 -11.13
CA VAL A 36 -12.25 28.12 -12.52
C VAL A 36 -12.05 29.54 -13.07
N THR A 37 -10.86 29.81 -13.60
CA THR A 37 -10.56 31.12 -14.20
C THR A 37 -11.39 31.37 -15.47
N ALA A 38 -11.47 32.61 -15.94
CA ALA A 38 -12.12 32.96 -17.20
C ALA A 38 -11.52 32.23 -18.42
N SER A 39 -10.24 31.80 -18.32
CA SER A 39 -9.57 30.97 -19.33
C SER A 39 -9.81 29.46 -19.17
N GLY A 40 -10.74 29.04 -18.30
CA GLY A 40 -11.05 27.62 -18.06
C GLY A 40 -10.03 26.87 -17.19
N ARG A 41 -9.10 27.57 -16.53
CA ARG A 41 -8.09 26.92 -15.70
C ARG A 41 -8.63 26.64 -14.30
N ALA A 42 -8.55 25.38 -13.86
CA ALA A 42 -8.91 24.96 -12.52
C ALA A 42 -7.90 25.48 -11.47
N LEU A 43 -8.42 26.00 -10.36
CA LEU A 43 -7.67 26.45 -9.20
C LEU A 43 -8.15 25.71 -7.95
N TYR A 44 -7.21 25.17 -7.21
CA TYR A 44 -7.41 24.33 -6.04
C TYR A 44 -6.90 25.02 -4.78
N GLY A 45 -7.68 25.03 -3.73
CA GLY A 45 -7.29 25.60 -2.44
C GLY A 45 -6.43 24.63 -1.61
N PRO A 46 -5.95 25.09 -0.44
CA PRO A 46 -5.11 24.28 0.46
C PRO A 46 -5.78 22.98 0.92
N TYR A 47 -7.10 22.96 0.98
CA TYR A 47 -7.86 21.76 1.36
C TYR A 47 -7.74 20.65 0.29
N ALA A 48 -7.75 21.01 -0.99
CA ALA A 48 -7.55 20.04 -2.06
C ALA A 48 -6.15 19.39 -1.99
N LEU A 49 -5.13 20.14 -1.59
CA LEU A 49 -3.79 19.57 -1.37
C LEU A 49 -3.78 18.52 -0.24
N ARG A 50 -4.49 18.79 0.86
CA ARG A 50 -4.62 17.82 1.95
C ARG A 50 -5.35 16.56 1.50
N LEU A 51 -6.50 16.71 0.82
CA LEU A 51 -7.25 15.57 0.28
C LEU A 51 -6.43 14.74 -0.70
N LEU A 52 -5.65 15.40 -1.56
CA LEU A 52 -4.77 14.69 -2.50
C LEU A 52 -3.71 13.87 -1.76
N ARG A 53 -3.10 14.41 -0.73
CA ARG A 53 -2.13 13.67 0.12
C ARG A 53 -2.80 12.50 0.82
N ASP A 54 -3.97 12.71 1.44
CA ASP A 54 -4.73 11.62 2.07
C ASP A 54 -5.03 10.49 1.08
N LEU A 55 -5.43 10.81 -0.16
CA LEU A 55 -5.67 9.81 -1.22
C LEU A 55 -4.40 9.02 -1.55
N ILE A 56 -3.26 9.71 -1.69
CA ILE A 56 -1.97 9.09 -1.97
C ILE A 56 -1.57 8.15 -0.83
N ASP A 57 -1.65 8.64 0.41
CA ASP A 57 -1.27 7.89 1.60
C ASP A 57 -2.15 6.66 1.79
N LEU A 58 -3.48 6.78 1.66
CA LEU A 58 -4.39 5.65 1.71
C LEU A 58 -4.09 4.61 0.63
N ARG A 59 -3.77 5.05 -0.59
CA ARG A 59 -3.37 4.14 -1.67
C ARG A 59 -2.05 3.42 -1.38
N ALA A 60 -1.07 4.12 -0.80
CA ALA A 60 0.20 3.54 -0.36
C ALA A 60 0.01 2.51 0.77
N LEU A 61 -1.00 2.72 1.62
CA LEU A 61 -1.40 1.79 2.69
C LEU A 61 -2.23 0.58 2.20
N GLY A 62 -2.45 0.45 0.88
CA GLY A 62 -3.16 -0.68 0.29
C GLY A 62 -4.69 -0.56 0.31
N PHE A 63 -5.23 0.64 0.51
CA PHE A 63 -6.67 0.89 0.29
C PHE A 63 -6.98 0.86 -1.20
N THR A 64 -8.12 0.30 -1.57
CA THR A 64 -8.64 0.41 -2.93
C THR A 64 -9.03 1.86 -3.23
N LEU A 65 -9.22 2.20 -4.50
CA LEU A 65 -9.66 3.54 -4.86
C LEU A 65 -11.06 3.86 -4.29
N GLU A 66 -11.92 2.86 -4.20
CA GLU A 66 -13.25 3.00 -3.63
C GLU A 66 -13.21 3.26 -2.13
N GLU A 67 -12.42 2.51 -1.38
CA GLU A 67 -12.21 2.73 0.06
C GLU A 67 -11.57 4.10 0.34
N ALA A 68 -10.60 4.51 -0.47
CA ALA A 68 -9.99 5.85 -0.36
C ALA A 68 -11.01 6.96 -0.69
N ARG A 69 -11.91 6.73 -1.66
CA ARG A 69 -13.04 7.63 -1.95
C ARG A 69 -13.96 7.77 -0.75
N ASP A 70 -14.31 6.67 -0.10
CA ASP A 70 -15.16 6.69 1.09
C ASP A 70 -14.52 7.48 2.23
N ALA A 71 -13.24 7.24 2.50
CA ALA A 71 -12.49 7.97 3.52
C ALA A 71 -12.46 9.49 3.24
N VAL A 72 -12.21 9.89 2.00
CA VAL A 72 -12.23 11.31 1.60
C VAL A 72 -13.64 11.89 1.67
N THR A 73 -14.66 11.14 1.29
CA THR A 73 -16.06 11.55 1.36
C THR A 73 -16.49 11.77 2.82
N LEU A 74 -16.15 10.85 3.70
CA LEU A 74 -16.36 10.98 5.15
C LEU A 74 -15.66 12.23 5.69
N ARG A 75 -14.40 12.45 5.29
CA ARG A 75 -13.67 13.64 5.72
C ARG A 75 -14.32 14.94 5.25
N ARG A 76 -14.79 14.99 4.00
CA ARG A 76 -15.52 16.15 3.47
C ARG A 76 -16.83 16.42 4.23
N ALA A 77 -17.56 15.39 4.60
CA ALA A 77 -18.79 15.52 5.36
C ALA A 77 -18.57 16.05 6.78
N THR A 78 -17.43 15.68 7.40
CA THR A 78 -17.14 15.94 8.81
C THR A 78 -16.19 17.10 9.07
N HIS A 79 -15.56 17.69 8.04
CA HIS A 79 -14.60 18.79 8.17
C HIS A 79 -15.00 19.96 7.27
N ASP A 80 -14.65 21.18 7.69
CA ASP A 80 -14.83 22.38 6.88
C ASP A 80 -13.76 22.48 5.77
N ILE A 81 -13.87 23.55 4.96
CA ILE A 81 -12.93 23.84 3.87
C ILE A 81 -11.48 24.06 4.35
N ASN A 82 -11.30 24.43 5.62
CA ASN A 82 -9.98 24.59 6.24
C ASN A 82 -9.46 23.27 6.83
N GLY A 83 -10.25 22.19 6.76
CA GLY A 83 -9.94 20.91 7.34
C GLY A 83 -10.09 20.87 8.86
N VAL A 84 -10.91 21.76 9.41
CA VAL A 84 -11.28 21.75 10.82
C VAL A 84 -12.51 20.87 11.01
N TYR A 85 -12.49 20.04 12.04
CA TYR A 85 -13.60 19.17 12.35
C TYR A 85 -14.86 19.97 12.68
N ARG A 86 -15.96 19.65 11.98
CA ARG A 86 -17.28 20.23 12.19
C ARG A 86 -18.00 19.45 13.30
N ARG A 87 -18.54 20.19 14.27
CA ARG A 87 -19.32 19.58 15.37
C ARG A 87 -20.80 19.42 15.04
N ASP A 88 -21.26 20.07 13.97
CA ASP A 88 -22.66 20.17 13.55
C ASP A 88 -23.03 19.13 12.49
N TRP A 89 -22.10 18.24 12.07
CA TRP A 89 -22.42 17.18 11.14
C TRP A 89 -23.32 16.11 11.76
N THR A 90 -24.18 15.53 10.94
CA THR A 90 -25.08 14.44 11.31
C THR A 90 -24.80 13.22 10.46
N ARG A 91 -25.38 12.07 10.83
CA ARG A 91 -25.29 10.86 10.00
C ARG A 91 -25.81 11.05 8.60
N ALA A 92 -26.82 11.91 8.41
CA ALA A 92 -27.41 12.20 7.10
C ALA A 92 -26.45 12.96 6.15
N ASP A 93 -25.46 13.65 6.69
CA ASP A 93 -24.44 14.36 5.89
C ASP A 93 -23.40 13.41 5.26
N ILE A 94 -23.40 12.13 5.68
CA ILE A 94 -22.42 11.14 5.23
C ILE A 94 -23.10 10.26 4.16
N PRO A 95 -22.80 10.44 2.86
CA PRO A 95 -23.43 9.69 1.77
C PRO A 95 -22.75 8.31 1.55
N ILE A 96 -22.47 7.60 2.64
CA ILE A 96 -21.86 6.27 2.66
C ILE A 96 -22.73 5.41 3.55
N ASP A 97 -23.11 4.22 3.11
CA ASP A 97 -23.91 3.31 3.92
C ASP A 97 -23.13 2.77 5.14
N ASP A 98 -23.86 2.21 6.10
CA ASP A 98 -23.27 1.75 7.37
C ASP A 98 -22.37 0.54 7.20
N GLU A 99 -22.60 -0.30 6.20
CA GLU A 99 -21.77 -1.46 5.92
C GLU A 99 -20.38 -1.03 5.44
N ARG A 100 -20.34 -0.12 4.46
CA ARG A 100 -19.09 0.45 3.94
C ARG A 100 -18.33 1.23 5.01
N LEU A 101 -19.03 1.99 5.87
CA LEU A 101 -18.39 2.69 6.99
C LEU A 101 -17.76 1.71 7.98
N ARG A 102 -18.45 0.61 8.32
CA ARG A 102 -17.89 -0.43 9.20
C ARG A 102 -16.68 -1.11 8.55
N ALA A 103 -16.77 -1.46 7.26
CA ALA A 103 -15.66 -2.05 6.52
C ALA A 103 -14.45 -1.13 6.50
N LEU A 104 -14.64 0.16 6.22
CA LEU A 104 -13.58 1.17 6.25
C LEU A 104 -12.95 1.28 7.64
N GLN A 105 -13.76 1.30 8.71
CA GLN A 105 -13.29 1.37 10.09
C GLN A 105 -12.45 0.15 10.47
N VAL A 106 -12.91 -1.05 10.11
CA VAL A 106 -12.18 -2.31 10.36
C VAL A 106 -10.84 -2.29 9.65
N LYS A 107 -10.83 -1.91 8.38
CA LYS A 107 -9.59 -1.84 7.60
C LYS A 107 -8.61 -0.81 8.14
N LEU A 108 -9.07 0.40 8.49
CA LEU A 108 -8.23 1.42 9.10
C LEU A 108 -7.58 0.91 10.40
N ARG A 109 -8.36 0.24 11.26
CA ARG A 109 -7.84 -0.36 12.49
C ARG A 109 -6.81 -1.44 12.21
N THR A 110 -7.08 -2.35 11.28
CA THR A 110 -6.14 -3.42 10.88
C THR A 110 -4.82 -2.86 10.39
N VAL A 111 -4.87 -1.83 9.54
CA VAL A 111 -3.67 -1.16 9.03
C VAL A 111 -2.93 -0.46 10.17
N HIS A 112 -3.63 0.28 11.02
CA HIS A 112 -3.05 0.96 12.19
C HIS A 112 -2.30 -0.03 13.10
N ASP A 113 -2.95 -1.12 13.50
CA ASP A 113 -2.36 -2.16 14.36
C ASP A 113 -1.12 -2.81 13.71
N ALA A 114 -1.11 -2.96 12.38
CA ALA A 114 0.04 -3.48 11.65
C ALA A 114 1.22 -2.51 11.70
N TYR A 115 0.97 -1.21 11.52
CA TYR A 115 2.00 -0.17 11.59
C TYR A 115 2.54 0.02 13.01
N GLU A 116 1.70 -0.04 14.03
CA GLU A 116 2.17 0.00 15.43
C GLU A 116 3.11 -1.16 15.73
N ARG A 117 2.72 -2.39 15.35
CA ARG A 117 3.62 -3.57 15.52
C ARG A 117 4.95 -3.40 14.78
N GLN A 118 4.93 -2.82 13.58
CA GLN A 118 6.14 -2.56 12.80
C GLN A 118 7.01 -1.49 13.47
N ALA A 119 6.40 -0.42 13.96
CA ALA A 119 7.09 0.65 14.70
C ALA A 119 7.76 0.10 15.98
N ASP A 120 7.06 -0.76 16.74
CA ASP A 120 7.62 -1.41 17.93
C ASP A 120 8.81 -2.32 17.60
N ASN A 121 8.74 -3.04 16.47
CA ASN A 121 9.84 -3.86 15.98
C ASN A 121 11.07 -3.00 15.63
N LEU A 122 10.86 -1.90 14.91
CA LEU A 122 11.93 -0.96 14.56
C LEU A 122 12.54 -0.32 15.81
N ALA A 123 11.71 0.10 16.77
CA ALA A 123 12.19 0.67 18.03
C ALA A 123 12.99 -0.34 18.87
N ARG A 124 12.61 -1.63 18.84
CA ARG A 124 13.40 -2.70 19.49
C ARG A 124 14.74 -2.89 18.81
N PHE A 125 14.76 -2.88 17.48
CA PHE A 125 15.98 -3.03 16.69
C PHE A 125 16.91 -1.82 16.89
N ASP A 126 16.38 -0.61 16.89
CA ASP A 126 17.11 0.62 17.15
C ASP A 126 17.76 0.59 18.54
N ARG A 127 17.00 0.22 19.59
CA ARG A 127 17.56 0.06 20.95
C ARG A 127 18.65 -0.99 20.99
N TRP A 128 18.50 -2.11 20.26
CA TRP A 128 19.52 -3.14 20.19
C TRP A 128 20.78 -2.63 19.51
N LEU A 129 20.67 -1.93 18.38
CA LEU A 129 21.80 -1.28 17.70
C LEU A 129 22.50 -0.26 18.62
N THR A 130 21.71 0.64 19.19
CA THR A 130 22.23 1.67 20.10
C THR A 130 23.00 1.05 21.24
N LYS A 131 22.44 0.05 21.92
CA LYS A 131 23.12 -0.66 23.03
C LYS A 131 24.42 -1.33 22.62
N ARG A 132 24.50 -1.81 21.38
CA ARG A 132 25.66 -2.57 20.90
C ARG A 132 26.75 -1.67 20.33
N PHE A 133 26.36 -0.50 19.80
CA PHE A 133 27.26 0.40 19.08
C PHE A 133 27.42 1.79 19.73
N THR A 134 26.82 2.04 20.89
CA THR A 134 27.02 3.29 21.66
C THR A 134 28.35 3.27 22.37
N GLY A 135 29.42 3.19 21.61
CA GLY A 135 30.77 3.23 22.12
C GLY A 135 31.79 3.54 21.01
N GLY A 136 31.30 3.89 19.82
CA GLY A 136 32.17 4.35 18.73
C GLY A 136 33.06 3.28 18.09
N GLN A 137 32.91 2.04 18.50
CA GLN A 137 33.72 0.95 17.96
C GLN A 137 32.74 -0.02 17.28
N LEU A 138 32.66 0.05 15.94
CA LEU A 138 32.19 -1.10 15.18
C LEU A 138 32.95 -2.33 15.71
N PRO A 139 32.27 -3.45 16.02
CA PRO A 139 32.97 -4.67 16.30
C PRO A 139 33.95 -4.87 15.15
N PRO A 140 35.21 -5.26 15.47
CA PRO A 140 36.17 -5.59 14.42
C PRO A 140 35.40 -6.49 13.47
N ALA A 141 35.37 -6.13 12.19
CA ALA A 141 34.86 -7.03 11.19
C ALA A 141 35.46 -8.38 11.58
N HIS A 142 34.59 -9.34 11.94
CA HIS A 142 35.09 -10.67 12.19
C HIS A 142 35.84 -10.98 10.91
N ALA A 143 37.16 -10.85 11.00
CA ALA A 143 38.03 -11.51 10.07
C ALA A 143 37.40 -12.90 10.03
N ALA A 144 36.75 -13.22 8.94
CA ALA A 144 36.39 -14.57 8.65
C ALA A 144 37.74 -15.28 8.77
N ALA A 145 37.97 -15.83 9.94
CA ALA A 145 39.02 -16.77 10.13
C ALA A 145 38.66 -17.97 9.28
N HIS A 146 38.82 -17.76 7.98
CA HIS A 146 39.09 -18.84 7.11
C HIS A 146 40.53 -19.21 7.49
N ASP A 147 40.63 -20.08 8.50
CA ASP A 147 41.86 -20.77 8.81
C ASP A 147 42.14 -21.75 7.64
N PRO A 148 43.10 -21.45 6.75
CA PRO A 148 43.40 -22.33 5.64
C PRO A 148 44.19 -23.57 6.09
N ALA A 149 44.30 -23.82 7.38
CA ALA A 149 45.16 -24.87 7.97
C ALA A 149 44.37 -25.93 8.76
N ALA A 150 43.05 -26.04 8.59
CA ALA A 150 42.31 -27.22 9.07
C ALA A 150 42.60 -28.40 8.13
N PRO A 151 43.28 -29.48 8.59
CA PRO A 151 43.50 -30.64 7.75
C PRO A 151 42.18 -31.29 7.44
N HIS A 152 41.86 -31.36 6.15
CA HIS A 152 40.79 -32.19 5.64
C HIS A 152 41.12 -33.65 5.90
N THR A 153 40.68 -34.21 6.98
CA THR A 153 40.58 -35.64 7.13
C THR A 153 39.46 -36.14 6.28
N SER A 154 39.77 -36.46 5.05
CA SER A 154 38.92 -37.23 4.16
C SER A 154 38.85 -38.65 4.70
N GLU A 155 37.81 -38.97 5.41
CA GLU A 155 37.41 -40.37 5.54
C GLU A 155 36.59 -40.77 4.30
N PRO A 156 36.91 -41.86 3.63
CA PRO A 156 36.10 -42.34 2.54
C PRO A 156 34.91 -43.11 3.14
N ASP A 157 33.75 -42.52 3.06
CA ASP A 157 32.51 -43.23 3.33
C ASP A 157 32.17 -44.12 2.10
N THR A 158 32.50 -45.39 2.28
CA THR A 158 32.08 -46.48 1.42
C THR A 158 30.76 -47.05 1.95
N SER A 159 29.68 -46.58 1.43
CA SER A 159 28.39 -47.26 1.54
C SER A 159 27.46 -46.86 0.41
N ASP A 160 27.69 -47.52 -0.71
CA ASP A 160 26.64 -47.74 -1.70
C ASP A 160 25.90 -49.02 -1.26
N PRO A 161 24.60 -49.08 -1.21
CA PRO A 161 23.89 -50.11 -1.88
C PRO A 161 22.66 -49.60 -2.66
N ASP A 162 22.79 -49.75 -3.93
CA ASP A 162 21.86 -50.29 -4.91
C ASP A 162 20.53 -50.76 -4.32
N GLY A 163 19.44 -50.13 -4.82
CA GLY A 163 18.09 -50.56 -4.59
C GLY A 163 17.11 -49.77 -5.47
N PRO A 164 16.36 -50.46 -6.36
CA PRO A 164 15.56 -49.83 -7.37
C PRO A 164 14.28 -49.20 -6.79
N ASP A 165 13.98 -48.06 -7.32
CA ASP A 165 12.74 -47.30 -7.11
C ASP A 165 11.56 -47.99 -7.81
N PRO A 166 10.49 -48.39 -7.12
CA PRO A 166 9.29 -48.81 -7.78
C PRO A 166 8.18 -47.75 -7.68
N GLU A 167 7.66 -47.43 -8.86
CA GLU A 167 6.32 -46.94 -9.13
C GLU A 167 6.03 -45.46 -9.04
N ASN A 168 6.31 -44.81 -10.14
CA ASN A 168 5.56 -43.65 -10.59
C ASN A 168 4.62 -44.07 -11.74
N PRO A 169 3.29 -44.18 -11.53
CA PRO A 169 2.38 -44.39 -12.66
C PRO A 169 2.12 -43.05 -13.36
N ALA A 170 2.58 -43.02 -14.58
CA ALA A 170 2.33 -42.00 -15.58
C ALA A 170 0.82 -41.74 -15.76
N LEU A 171 0.45 -40.51 -15.77
CA LEU A 171 -0.80 -40.05 -16.36
C LEU A 171 -0.58 -39.86 -17.87
N GLU A 172 -0.79 -40.89 -18.62
CA GLU A 172 -1.09 -40.80 -20.04
C GLU A 172 -2.58 -40.49 -20.23
N GLY A 173 -2.86 -39.40 -20.81
CA GLY A 173 -3.49 -39.00 -22.00
C GLY A 173 -4.68 -39.82 -22.48
N THR A 174 -5.71 -39.11 -22.83
CA THR A 174 -6.33 -39.30 -24.13
C THR A 174 -7.31 -38.19 -24.42
N ALA A 175 -6.93 -37.42 -25.40
CA ALA A 175 -7.89 -36.67 -26.22
C ALA A 175 -8.69 -37.71 -27.03
N ARG A 176 -10.00 -37.50 -27.11
CA ARG A 176 -10.73 -37.85 -28.32
C ARG A 176 -12.05 -37.08 -28.41
N ALA A 177 -12.12 -36.39 -29.53
CA ALA A 177 -13.32 -35.84 -30.12
C ALA A 177 -14.42 -36.89 -30.25
N ASP A 178 -15.67 -36.51 -30.10
CA ASP A 178 -16.69 -36.94 -31.03
C ASP A 178 -17.75 -35.89 -31.31
N GLN A 179 -18.00 -35.84 -32.58
CA GLN A 179 -19.00 -35.06 -33.29
C GLN A 179 -20.37 -35.67 -33.03
N GLY A 180 -21.40 -34.90 -33.10
CA GLY A 180 -22.62 -35.52 -33.48
C GLY A 180 -23.93 -34.85 -33.05
N ARG A 181 -24.46 -34.03 -33.93
CA ARG A 181 -25.79 -34.16 -34.53
C ARG A 181 -26.99 -33.54 -33.80
N SER A 182 -27.45 -32.47 -34.41
CA SER A 182 -28.81 -32.29 -35.03
C SER A 182 -30.04 -32.71 -34.25
N GLY A 183 -31.04 -31.82 -34.19
CA GLY A 183 -32.45 -32.17 -34.20
C GLY A 183 -33.32 -31.22 -33.42
N GLN A 184 -33.86 -30.23 -34.09
CA GLN A 184 -35.29 -29.96 -34.31
C GLN A 184 -36.23 -30.22 -33.12
N GLY A 185 -36.95 -29.14 -32.80
CA GLY A 185 -38.15 -29.09 -31.97
C GLY A 185 -38.53 -27.67 -31.68
#